data_030b74aaf783ffe2702b6efe58ec3157
#
_entry.id   030b74aaf783ffe2702b6efe58ec3157
#
_cell.length_a   1.000
_cell.length_b   1.000
_cell.length_c   1.000
_cell.angle_alpha   90.00
_cell.angle_beta   90.00
_cell.angle_gamma   90.00
#
_symmetry.space_group_name_H-M   'P 1'
#
loop_
_entity.id
_entity.type
_entity.pdbx_description
1 polymer ?
#
loop_
_entity_poly.entity_id
_entity_poly.type
_entity_poly.pdbx_seq_one_letter_code
_entity_poly.pdbx_strand_id
1 'polypeptide(L)'
;MKKTDIVLAVAAVGAILYFYLGSSGGQESAHSDVKNDLTAKMVLLLGRDSGGSAAVQGKADVKDSPYFKKVDVYNLKSGGSLLLLEKYKTYQQHTEYTCGPAAALTVVQHFLGNAPDSEMEIAKIMGTHPAGVKDPGTNTRGMSRYFEKKGWTVKNSLKHGSPETYEDFIKFVDDNLKQGVPIMVENVDWGGHWRVIIGHDTMGDSNGMNDVLIVADPYDTTDHSHDGYNIISATRFYYMWFDAHLFREKEKERQWLTAVPPGYDSGKKK
;
A
#
# COMPACT_ATOMS: atom_id res chain seq x y z
N MET A 1 14.35 36.10 0.62
CA MET A 1 13.23 36.11 1.58
C MET A 1 13.58 37.05 2.73
N LYS A 2 12.72 38.00 3.00
CA LYS A 2 12.93 38.97 4.11
C LYS A 2 12.61 38.25 5.42
N LYS A 3 13.31 38.63 6.52
CA LYS A 3 13.09 38.06 7.88
C LYS A 3 11.62 38.09 8.33
N THR A 4 10.84 39.01 7.80
CA THR A 4 9.39 39.14 8.02
C THR A 4 8.57 37.99 7.46
N ASP A 5 9.00 37.38 6.35
CA ASP A 5 8.25 36.29 5.70
C ASP A 5 8.40 34.96 6.47
N ILE A 6 9.54 34.78 7.15
CA ILE A 6 9.81 33.62 8.00
C ILE A 6 8.99 33.70 9.31
N VAL A 7 8.84 34.87 9.87
CA VAL A 7 8.06 35.07 11.12
C VAL A 7 6.56 34.85 10.88
N LEU A 8 6.03 35.25 9.72
CA LEU A 8 4.64 35.00 9.35
C LEU A 8 4.36 33.53 9.13
N ALA A 9 5.29 32.77 8.50
CA ALA A 9 5.15 31.35 8.30
C ALA A 9 5.18 30.54 9.63
N VAL A 10 6.04 30.95 10.58
CA VAL A 10 6.12 30.30 11.90
C VAL A 10 4.90 30.62 12.75
N ALA A 11 4.36 31.85 12.67
CA ALA A 11 3.13 32.25 13.39
C ALA A 11 1.90 31.50 12.86
N ALA A 12 1.81 31.27 11.54
CA ALA A 12 0.72 30.48 10.94
C ALA A 12 0.75 29.00 11.37
N VAL A 13 1.93 28.40 11.47
CA VAL A 13 2.10 27.01 11.94
C VAL A 13 1.76 26.92 13.44
N GLY A 14 2.16 27.89 14.27
CA GLY A 14 1.83 27.93 15.67
C GLY A 14 0.33 28.13 15.96
N ALA A 15 -0.36 28.96 15.19
CA ALA A 15 -1.81 29.14 15.28
C ALA A 15 -2.59 27.89 14.89
N ILE A 16 -2.14 27.16 13.87
CA ILE A 16 -2.74 25.89 13.43
C ILE A 16 -2.55 24.80 14.50
N LEU A 17 -1.38 24.71 15.14
CA LEU A 17 -1.14 23.79 16.25
C LEU A 17 -2.00 24.12 17.49
N TYR A 18 -2.20 25.41 17.81
CA TYR A 18 -3.02 25.82 18.93
C TYR A 18 -4.51 25.52 18.75
N PHE A 19 -5.04 25.68 17.54
CA PHE A 19 -6.39 25.25 17.18
C PHE A 19 -6.55 23.73 17.22
N TYR A 20 -5.50 22.98 16.88
CA TYR A 20 -5.51 21.51 16.86
C TYR A 20 -5.55 20.88 18.25
N LEU A 21 -4.91 21.52 19.25
CA LEU A 21 -4.80 21.01 20.61
C LEU A 21 -5.91 21.54 21.55
N GLY A 22 -6.67 22.53 21.13
CA GLY A 22 -7.64 23.26 22.01
C GLY A 22 -9.10 22.87 21.86
N SER A 23 -9.50 22.06 20.85
CA SER A 23 -10.92 21.75 20.59
C SER A 23 -11.26 20.27 20.75
N SER A 24 -11.29 19.80 21.98
CA SER A 24 -11.93 18.53 22.32
C SER A 24 -13.39 18.77 22.74
N GLY A 25 -14.32 18.73 21.78
CA GLY A 25 -15.74 18.84 22.08
C GLY A 25 -16.61 18.94 20.83
N GLY A 26 -17.12 17.81 20.34
CA GLY A 26 -18.40 17.64 19.65
C GLY A 26 -18.60 18.32 18.29
N GLN A 27 -18.32 17.60 17.22
CA GLN A 27 -19.05 17.53 15.94
C GLN A 27 -18.20 16.77 14.89
N GLU A 28 -18.42 15.47 14.75
CA GLU A 28 -17.54 14.57 13.97
C GLU A 28 -17.66 14.67 12.43
N SER A 29 -18.73 15.22 11.86
CA SER A 29 -18.93 15.18 10.40
C SER A 29 -18.35 16.34 9.61
N ALA A 30 -18.16 17.52 10.22
CA ALA A 30 -17.57 18.68 9.56
C ALA A 30 -16.03 18.70 9.64
N HIS A 31 -15.43 17.88 10.51
CA HIS A 31 -14.01 17.91 10.79
C HIS A 31 -13.13 17.14 9.78
N SER A 32 -13.67 16.13 9.09
CA SER A 32 -12.90 15.36 8.11
C SER A 32 -12.60 16.17 6.85
N ASP A 33 -13.58 16.91 6.35
CA ASP A 33 -13.43 17.67 5.09
C ASP A 33 -12.51 18.87 5.26
N VAL A 34 -12.57 19.54 6.40
CA VAL A 34 -11.69 20.70 6.71
C VAL A 34 -10.25 20.26 6.95
N LYS A 35 -10.03 19.13 7.61
CA LYS A 35 -8.66 18.57 7.81
C LYS A 35 -8.02 18.18 6.48
N ASN A 36 -8.76 17.48 5.63
CA ASN A 36 -8.27 17.06 4.33
C ASN A 36 -7.95 18.25 3.42
N ASP A 37 -8.80 19.29 3.42
CA ASP A 37 -8.57 20.49 2.64
C ASP A 37 -7.37 21.31 3.13
N LEU A 38 -7.18 21.44 4.44
CA LEU A 38 -6.03 22.14 5.03
C LEU A 38 -4.73 21.38 4.82
N THR A 39 -4.73 20.05 4.93
CA THR A 39 -3.55 19.23 4.68
C THR A 39 -3.16 19.26 3.19
N ALA A 40 -4.13 19.16 2.29
CA ALA A 40 -3.91 19.26 0.86
C ALA A 40 -3.38 20.67 0.46
N LYS A 41 -3.94 21.73 1.02
CA LYS A 41 -3.45 23.09 0.79
C LYS A 41 -2.06 23.33 1.37
N MET A 42 -1.75 22.75 2.55
CA MET A 42 -0.40 22.83 3.13
C MET A 42 0.62 22.07 2.30
N VAL A 43 0.29 20.88 1.79
CA VAL A 43 1.17 20.10 0.91
C VAL A 43 1.43 20.86 -0.40
N LEU A 44 0.40 21.47 -0.99
CA LEU A 44 0.53 22.32 -2.19
C LEU A 44 1.40 23.57 -1.93
N LEU A 45 1.19 24.26 -0.78
CA LEU A 45 1.94 25.47 -0.42
C LEU A 45 3.40 25.21 -0.08
N LEU A 46 3.72 24.01 0.46
CA LEU A 46 5.08 23.64 0.85
C LEU A 46 5.86 22.95 -0.27
N GLY A 47 5.25 22.69 -1.42
CA GLY A 47 5.88 21.98 -2.54
C GLY A 47 6.33 20.56 -2.18
N ARG A 48 5.72 19.96 -1.16
CA ARG A 48 6.08 18.63 -0.65
C ARG A 48 5.17 17.54 -1.22
N ASP A 49 5.12 17.43 -2.51
CA ASP A 49 4.46 16.30 -3.17
C ASP A 49 5.40 15.08 -3.34
N SER A 50 6.61 15.19 -2.80
CA SER A 50 7.68 14.19 -2.91
C SER A 50 8.15 13.65 -1.54
N GLY A 51 7.30 13.72 -0.52
CA GLY A 51 7.66 13.35 0.86
C GLY A 51 7.32 11.92 1.24
N GLY A 52 6.86 11.08 0.31
CA GLY A 52 6.50 9.69 0.58
C GLY A 52 7.63 8.85 1.17
N SER A 53 7.36 7.62 1.49
CA SER A 53 8.30 6.71 2.18
C SER A 53 9.64 6.51 1.46
N ALA A 54 9.72 6.82 0.17
CA ALA A 54 10.98 6.83 -0.58
C ALA A 54 12.06 7.73 0.05
N ALA A 55 11.67 8.80 0.76
CA ALA A 55 12.60 9.71 1.45
C ALA A 55 13.35 9.03 2.62
N VAL A 56 12.81 7.94 3.16
CA VAL A 56 13.40 7.18 4.27
C VAL A 56 13.79 5.76 3.87
N GLN A 57 13.59 5.37 2.62
CA GLN A 57 13.91 4.04 2.12
C GLN A 57 15.34 3.60 2.51
N GLY A 58 15.47 2.38 3.01
CA GLY A 58 16.73 1.80 3.44
C GLY A 58 17.30 2.40 4.72
N LYS A 59 16.63 3.37 5.35
CA LYS A 59 16.99 3.92 6.65
C LYS A 59 16.27 3.16 7.75
N ALA A 60 16.92 3.00 8.89
CA ALA A 60 16.27 2.57 10.13
C ALA A 60 16.05 3.80 11.01
N ASP A 61 14.84 3.96 11.54
CA ASP A 61 14.51 5.04 12.48
C ASP A 61 14.98 4.73 13.91
N VAL A 62 15.10 3.45 14.24
CA VAL A 62 15.68 2.96 15.51
C VAL A 62 16.85 2.03 15.17
N LYS A 63 18.01 2.60 14.95
CA LYS A 63 19.25 1.85 14.73
C LYS A 63 19.68 1.22 16.05
N ASP A 64 20.10 -0.03 15.98
CA ASP A 64 20.67 -0.77 17.13
C ASP A 64 19.66 -1.07 18.28
N SER A 65 18.37 -1.11 18.00
CA SER A 65 17.37 -1.54 19.00
C SER A 65 17.53 -3.03 19.35
N PRO A 66 17.66 -3.39 20.63
CA PRO A 66 17.72 -4.78 21.04
C PRO A 66 16.38 -5.52 20.89
N TYR A 67 15.28 -4.79 20.67
CA TYR A 67 13.92 -5.33 20.61
C TYR A 67 13.45 -5.67 19.19
N PHE A 68 14.15 -5.18 18.17
CA PHE A 68 13.75 -5.36 16.77
C PHE A 68 14.82 -6.15 16.02
N LYS A 69 14.40 -7.25 15.42
CA LYS A 69 15.23 -8.00 14.49
C LYS A 69 14.76 -7.73 13.07
N LYS A 70 15.67 -7.29 12.22
CA LYS A 70 15.43 -7.20 10.79
C LYS A 70 15.34 -8.62 10.21
N VAL A 71 14.26 -8.91 9.48
CA VAL A 71 14.12 -10.11 8.68
C VAL A 71 14.58 -9.80 7.25
N ASP A 72 15.54 -10.54 6.72
CA ASP A 72 15.98 -10.42 5.34
C ASP A 72 15.00 -11.16 4.41
N VAL A 73 13.82 -10.56 4.19
CA VAL A 73 12.75 -11.16 3.37
C VAL A 73 13.22 -11.45 1.96
N TYR A 74 14.05 -10.60 1.36
CA TYR A 74 14.56 -10.81 0.01
C TYR A 74 15.33 -12.12 -0.15
N ASN A 75 15.99 -12.58 0.90
CA ASN A 75 16.79 -13.81 0.89
C ASN A 75 16.08 -15.01 1.51
N LEU A 76 14.87 -14.84 2.04
CA LEU A 76 14.07 -15.98 2.50
C LEU A 76 13.76 -16.94 1.35
N LYS A 77 13.52 -18.19 1.72
CA LYS A 77 13.19 -19.29 0.82
C LYS A 77 11.85 -19.91 1.19
N SER A 78 11.02 -20.20 0.20
CA SER A 78 9.84 -21.03 0.41
C SER A 78 10.23 -22.40 0.94
N GLY A 79 9.44 -22.93 1.86
CA GLY A 79 9.62 -24.27 2.43
C GLY A 79 9.03 -24.37 3.83
N GLY A 80 8.73 -25.58 4.28
CA GLY A 80 8.06 -25.79 5.56
C GLY A 80 6.67 -25.15 5.56
N SER A 81 6.44 -24.22 6.50
CA SER A 81 5.19 -23.48 6.64
C SER A 81 5.09 -22.23 5.76
N LEU A 82 6.22 -21.81 5.15
CA LEU A 82 6.33 -20.57 4.36
C LEU A 82 6.11 -20.82 2.86
N LEU A 83 5.17 -20.10 2.28
CA LEU A 83 4.98 -19.94 0.84
C LEU A 83 5.31 -18.49 0.46
N LEU A 84 6.34 -18.29 -0.39
CA LEU A 84 6.88 -16.95 -0.69
C LEU A 84 7.20 -16.82 -2.19
N LEU A 85 6.92 -15.66 -2.77
CA LEU A 85 7.49 -15.25 -4.04
C LEU A 85 8.93 -14.78 -3.79
N GLU A 86 9.88 -15.68 -4.02
CA GLU A 86 11.28 -15.46 -3.71
C GLU A 86 11.88 -14.32 -4.55
N LYS A 87 12.84 -13.58 -3.96
CA LYS A 87 13.53 -12.48 -4.64
C LYS A 87 12.62 -11.38 -5.17
N TYR A 88 11.45 -11.21 -4.55
CA TYR A 88 10.55 -10.12 -4.87
C TYR A 88 11.18 -8.78 -4.50
N LYS A 89 11.24 -7.83 -5.45
CA LYS A 89 11.80 -6.49 -5.21
C LYS A 89 10.71 -5.53 -4.79
N THR A 90 10.97 -4.78 -3.75
CA THR A 90 10.11 -3.71 -3.25
C THR A 90 10.38 -2.37 -3.93
N TYR A 91 9.47 -1.44 -3.78
CA TYR A 91 9.59 -0.07 -4.25
C TYR A 91 8.83 0.85 -3.30
N GLN A 92 9.46 1.94 -2.85
CA GLN A 92 8.86 2.90 -1.94
C GLN A 92 8.29 4.09 -2.71
N GLN A 93 7.02 4.43 -2.44
CA GLN A 93 6.33 5.53 -3.11
C GLN A 93 6.96 6.89 -2.82
N HIS A 94 6.92 7.78 -3.82
CA HIS A 94 7.51 9.12 -3.73
C HIS A 94 6.53 10.18 -3.24
N THR A 95 5.23 9.94 -3.31
CA THR A 95 4.20 10.87 -2.86
C THR A 95 3.29 10.21 -1.83
N GLU A 96 2.48 11.01 -1.13
CA GLU A 96 1.55 10.52 -0.10
C GLU A 96 0.34 9.74 -0.66
N TYR A 97 0.15 9.71 -1.98
CA TYR A 97 -1.06 9.19 -2.63
C TYR A 97 -0.80 8.15 -3.73
N THR A 98 0.45 7.78 -3.97
CA THR A 98 0.82 6.88 -5.08
C THR A 98 1.08 5.43 -4.67
N CYS A 99 0.50 4.97 -3.56
CA CYS A 99 0.62 3.58 -3.10
C CYS A 99 0.16 2.58 -4.17
N GLY A 100 -0.95 2.83 -4.88
CA GLY A 100 -1.43 1.99 -5.97
C GLY A 100 -0.43 1.89 -7.13
N PRO A 101 0.03 2.99 -7.73
CA PRO A 101 1.08 3.02 -8.73
C PRO A 101 2.37 2.31 -8.32
N ALA A 102 2.84 2.55 -7.09
CA ALA A 102 4.04 1.93 -6.55
C ALA A 102 3.87 0.41 -6.36
N ALA A 103 2.72 -0.03 -5.83
CA ALA A 103 2.37 -1.45 -5.75
C ALA A 103 2.36 -2.12 -7.13
N ALA A 104 1.74 -1.48 -8.12
CA ALA A 104 1.73 -1.98 -9.50
C ALA A 104 3.13 -2.06 -10.10
N LEU A 105 3.99 -1.09 -9.82
CA LEU A 105 5.38 -1.07 -10.28
C LEU A 105 6.13 -2.30 -9.78
N THR A 106 5.97 -2.70 -8.51
CA THR A 106 6.61 -3.91 -7.98
C THR A 106 6.14 -5.18 -8.66
N VAL A 107 4.83 -5.26 -8.99
CA VAL A 107 4.26 -6.40 -9.74
C VAL A 107 4.84 -6.47 -11.16
N VAL A 108 4.97 -5.33 -11.84
CA VAL A 108 5.61 -5.28 -13.16
C VAL A 108 7.07 -5.72 -13.09
N GLN A 109 7.83 -5.25 -12.09
CA GLN A 109 9.21 -5.69 -11.87
C GLN A 109 9.33 -7.19 -11.58
N HIS A 110 8.40 -7.76 -10.82
CA HIS A 110 8.38 -9.20 -10.54
C HIS A 110 8.33 -10.04 -11.81
N PHE A 111 7.48 -9.69 -12.75
CA PHE A 111 7.31 -10.46 -13.98
C PHE A 111 8.33 -10.14 -15.06
N LEU A 112 8.71 -8.86 -15.22
CA LEU A 112 9.54 -8.38 -16.33
C LEU A 112 11.01 -8.14 -15.94
N GLY A 113 11.33 -8.21 -14.64
CA GLY A 113 12.66 -7.89 -14.12
C GLY A 113 12.93 -6.39 -13.93
N ASN A 114 12.22 -5.55 -14.68
CA ASN A 114 12.24 -4.08 -14.57
C ASN A 114 10.85 -3.52 -14.84
N ALA A 115 10.60 -2.27 -14.42
CA ALA A 115 9.40 -1.53 -14.76
C ALA A 115 9.73 -0.51 -15.86
N PRO A 116 9.05 -0.58 -17.03
CA PRO A 116 9.30 0.34 -18.13
C PRO A 116 8.72 1.74 -17.89
N ASP A 117 7.66 1.84 -17.06
CA ASP A 117 7.01 3.10 -16.73
C ASP A 117 7.44 3.56 -15.33
N SER A 118 7.58 4.85 -15.14
CA SER A 118 7.78 5.45 -13.82
C SER A 118 6.49 5.44 -12.98
N GLU A 119 6.63 5.59 -11.67
CA GLU A 119 5.50 5.70 -10.74
C GLU A 119 4.47 6.75 -11.18
N MET A 120 4.92 7.93 -11.62
CA MET A 120 4.03 9.01 -12.04
C MET A 120 3.38 8.78 -13.41
N GLU A 121 4.02 8.05 -14.32
CA GLU A 121 3.38 7.61 -15.56
C GLU A 121 2.29 6.58 -15.29
N ILE A 122 2.55 5.64 -14.37
CA ILE A 122 1.55 4.68 -13.89
C ILE A 122 0.39 5.44 -13.23
N ALA A 123 0.66 6.38 -12.32
CA ALA A 123 -0.32 7.19 -11.64
C ALA A 123 -1.25 7.93 -12.62
N LYS A 124 -0.67 8.54 -13.66
CA LYS A 124 -1.42 9.22 -14.71
C LYS A 124 -2.36 8.27 -15.47
N ILE A 125 -1.90 7.08 -15.81
CA ILE A 125 -2.73 6.09 -16.52
C ILE A 125 -3.85 5.59 -15.60
N MET A 126 -3.56 5.36 -14.33
CA MET A 126 -4.53 4.92 -13.32
C MET A 126 -5.57 5.99 -13.00
N GLY A 127 -5.25 7.27 -13.21
CA GLY A 127 -6.05 8.39 -12.74
C GLY A 127 -5.96 8.53 -11.22
N THR A 128 -4.75 8.37 -10.70
CA THR A 128 -4.43 8.55 -9.28
C THR A 128 -4.45 10.04 -8.93
N HIS A 129 -5.06 10.39 -7.81
CA HIS A 129 -5.24 11.77 -7.39
C HIS A 129 -4.68 12.02 -5.97
N PRO A 130 -4.14 13.23 -5.71
CA PRO A 130 -3.74 13.62 -4.36
C PRO A 130 -4.96 13.80 -3.43
N ALA A 131 -4.71 13.87 -2.13
CA ALA A 131 -5.73 14.23 -1.16
C ALA A 131 -6.35 15.61 -1.44
N GLY A 132 -7.62 15.78 -1.06
CA GLY A 132 -8.36 17.04 -1.24
C GLY A 132 -9.12 17.16 -2.58
N VAL A 133 -9.06 16.14 -3.42
CA VAL A 133 -9.94 16.00 -4.59
C VAL A 133 -10.87 14.80 -4.39
N LYS A 134 -11.89 14.71 -5.24
CA LYS A 134 -12.80 13.58 -5.22
C LYS A 134 -12.06 12.29 -5.59
N ASP A 135 -12.31 11.22 -4.85
CA ASP A 135 -11.70 9.90 -5.02
C ASP A 135 -10.15 9.97 -4.97
N PRO A 136 -9.54 10.37 -3.83
CA PRO A 136 -8.09 10.45 -3.69
C PRO A 136 -7.44 9.06 -3.76
N GLY A 137 -6.17 9.00 -4.13
CA GLY A 137 -5.46 7.73 -4.31
C GLY A 137 -5.83 7.04 -5.62
N THR A 138 -5.86 5.72 -5.60
CA THR A 138 -6.15 4.88 -6.77
C THR A 138 -7.20 3.83 -6.41
N ASN A 139 -8.30 3.77 -7.14
CA ASN A 139 -9.30 2.72 -6.97
C ASN A 139 -9.00 1.49 -7.85
N THR A 140 -9.70 0.38 -7.58
CA THR A 140 -9.53 -0.89 -8.32
C THR A 140 -9.70 -0.75 -9.83
N ARG A 141 -10.56 0.17 -10.31
CA ARG A 141 -10.73 0.44 -11.76
C ARG A 141 -9.50 1.11 -12.36
N GLY A 142 -8.91 2.05 -11.62
CA GLY A 142 -7.67 2.70 -12.01
C GLY A 142 -6.53 1.70 -12.11
N MET A 143 -6.37 0.86 -11.08
CA MET A 143 -5.40 -0.24 -11.08
C MET A 143 -5.57 -1.13 -12.30
N SER A 144 -6.80 -1.61 -12.56
CA SER A 144 -7.12 -2.47 -13.71
C SER A 144 -6.77 -1.80 -15.04
N ARG A 145 -7.11 -0.52 -15.20
CA ARG A 145 -6.88 0.26 -16.43
C ARG A 145 -5.41 0.25 -16.84
N TYR A 146 -4.50 0.37 -15.91
CA TYR A 146 -3.07 0.37 -16.22
C TYR A 146 -2.65 -0.96 -16.84
N PHE A 147 -2.95 -2.07 -16.18
CA PHE A 147 -2.56 -3.40 -16.65
C PHE A 147 -3.27 -3.80 -17.95
N GLU A 148 -4.58 -3.52 -18.05
CA GLU A 148 -5.37 -3.79 -19.25
C GLU A 148 -4.82 -3.00 -20.47
N LYS A 149 -4.42 -1.72 -20.26
CA LYS A 149 -3.77 -0.91 -21.30
C LYS A 149 -2.43 -1.48 -21.78
N LYS A 150 -1.74 -2.22 -20.91
CA LYS A 150 -0.49 -2.92 -21.25
C LYS A 150 -0.73 -4.33 -21.82
N GLY A 151 -1.98 -4.74 -22.02
CA GLY A 151 -2.35 -6.04 -22.57
C GLY A 151 -2.23 -7.19 -21.56
N TRP A 152 -2.15 -6.90 -20.26
CA TRP A 152 -2.09 -7.92 -19.22
C TRP A 152 -3.48 -8.51 -18.93
N THR A 153 -3.50 -9.78 -18.52
CA THR A 153 -4.72 -10.40 -18.00
C THR A 153 -4.94 -9.98 -16.56
N VAL A 154 -6.11 -9.39 -16.28
CA VAL A 154 -6.45 -8.82 -14.98
C VAL A 154 -7.64 -9.56 -14.37
N LYS A 155 -7.52 -9.94 -13.09
CA LYS A 155 -8.63 -10.34 -12.23
C LYS A 155 -8.73 -9.36 -11.08
N ASN A 156 -9.95 -9.02 -10.64
CA ASN A 156 -10.16 -8.07 -9.56
C ASN A 156 -11.47 -8.32 -8.81
N SER A 157 -11.59 -7.73 -7.62
CA SER A 157 -12.76 -7.82 -6.75
C SER A 157 -14.07 -7.37 -7.39
N LEU A 158 -14.04 -6.38 -8.28
CA LEU A 158 -15.26 -5.84 -8.91
C LEU A 158 -15.91 -6.81 -9.91
N LYS A 159 -15.11 -7.66 -10.53
CA LYS A 159 -15.57 -8.64 -11.53
C LYS A 159 -15.77 -10.04 -10.95
N HIS A 160 -15.03 -10.40 -9.92
CA HIS A 160 -14.96 -11.78 -9.43
C HIS A 160 -15.42 -11.92 -7.96
N GLY A 161 -15.78 -10.80 -7.30
CA GLY A 161 -16.06 -10.81 -5.86
C GLY A 161 -14.80 -10.95 -5.02
N SER A 162 -14.97 -11.10 -3.73
CA SER A 162 -13.88 -11.25 -2.76
C SER A 162 -14.17 -12.39 -1.80
N PRO A 163 -13.15 -13.02 -1.20
CA PRO A 163 -13.34 -14.06 -0.20
C PRO A 163 -14.25 -13.60 0.95
N GLU A 164 -15.25 -14.41 1.30
CA GLU A 164 -16.22 -14.06 2.34
C GLU A 164 -15.79 -14.55 3.72
N THR A 165 -15.04 -15.64 3.79
CA THR A 165 -14.51 -16.20 5.03
C THR A 165 -13.00 -16.06 5.12
N TYR A 166 -12.44 -16.20 6.32
CA TYR A 166 -10.99 -16.20 6.51
C TYR A 166 -10.33 -17.38 5.79
N GLU A 167 -10.94 -18.54 5.83
CA GLU A 167 -10.46 -19.76 5.18
C GLU A 167 -10.41 -19.58 3.65
N ASP A 168 -11.46 -18.99 3.06
CA ASP A 168 -11.49 -18.65 1.62
C ASP A 168 -10.41 -17.63 1.27
N PHE A 169 -10.15 -16.68 2.17
CA PHE A 169 -9.09 -15.70 1.99
C PHE A 169 -7.71 -16.35 1.97
N ILE A 170 -7.39 -17.21 2.93
CA ILE A 170 -6.11 -17.92 2.96
C ILE A 170 -5.96 -18.83 1.73
N LYS A 171 -7.02 -19.54 1.37
CA LYS A 171 -7.01 -20.34 0.13
C LYS A 171 -6.77 -19.48 -1.11
N PHE A 172 -7.41 -18.32 -1.21
CA PHE A 172 -7.21 -17.36 -2.30
C PHE A 172 -5.77 -16.86 -2.37
N VAL A 173 -5.17 -16.53 -1.22
CA VAL A 173 -3.77 -16.12 -1.14
C VAL A 173 -2.86 -17.24 -1.62
N ASP A 174 -3.00 -18.43 -1.07
CA ASP A 174 -2.18 -19.60 -1.39
C ASP A 174 -2.27 -19.98 -2.88
N ASP A 175 -3.49 -20.02 -3.43
CA ASP A 175 -3.71 -20.39 -4.83
C ASP A 175 -3.01 -19.44 -5.80
N ASN A 176 -2.97 -18.14 -5.49
CA ASN A 176 -2.26 -17.16 -6.30
C ASN A 176 -0.73 -17.29 -6.13
N LEU A 177 -0.25 -17.36 -4.89
CA LEU A 177 1.19 -17.49 -4.61
C LEU A 177 1.78 -18.78 -5.20
N LYS A 178 1.07 -19.90 -5.13
CA LYS A 178 1.47 -21.19 -5.78
C LYS A 178 1.61 -21.05 -7.30
N GLN A 179 0.84 -20.14 -7.90
CA GLN A 179 0.92 -19.82 -9.32
C GLN A 179 2.00 -18.76 -9.64
N GLY A 180 2.74 -18.27 -8.66
CA GLY A 180 3.74 -17.20 -8.84
C GLY A 180 3.12 -15.81 -9.06
N VAL A 181 1.87 -15.61 -8.64
CA VAL A 181 1.11 -14.38 -8.88
C VAL A 181 1.00 -13.56 -7.59
N PRO A 182 1.62 -12.36 -7.52
CA PRO A 182 1.46 -11.44 -6.42
C PRO A 182 0.05 -10.82 -6.41
N ILE A 183 -0.47 -10.51 -5.22
CA ILE A 183 -1.83 -10.03 -5.04
C ILE A 183 -1.78 -8.59 -4.52
N MET A 184 -2.18 -7.63 -5.34
CA MET A 184 -2.39 -6.26 -4.90
C MET A 184 -3.68 -6.18 -4.08
N VAL A 185 -3.62 -5.65 -2.88
CA VAL A 185 -4.73 -5.50 -1.94
C VAL A 185 -4.77 -4.09 -1.38
N GLU A 186 -5.98 -3.63 -1.06
CA GLU A 186 -6.17 -2.33 -0.42
C GLU A 186 -6.81 -2.53 0.95
N ASN A 187 -6.25 -1.92 1.99
CA ASN A 187 -6.75 -2.00 3.36
C ASN A 187 -6.82 -0.62 4.02
N VAL A 188 -7.42 -0.57 5.21
CA VAL A 188 -7.82 0.67 5.90
C VAL A 188 -6.67 1.53 6.43
N ASP A 189 -5.43 1.07 6.41
CA ASP A 189 -4.31 1.86 6.91
C ASP A 189 -4.28 3.24 6.23
N TRP A 190 -4.14 4.29 7.05
CA TRP A 190 -4.20 5.70 6.63
C TRP A 190 -5.47 6.09 5.85
N GLY A 191 -6.55 5.33 6.01
CA GLY A 191 -7.83 5.54 5.34
C GLY A 191 -8.04 4.71 4.09
N GLY A 192 -6.98 4.23 3.47
CA GLY A 192 -6.94 3.36 2.31
C GLY A 192 -5.51 3.24 1.78
N HIS A 193 -4.95 2.03 1.73
CA HIS A 193 -3.57 1.80 1.35
C HIS A 193 -3.39 0.53 0.53
N TRP A 194 -2.74 0.65 -0.64
CA TRP A 194 -2.40 -0.48 -1.51
C TRP A 194 -1.07 -1.11 -1.13
N ARG A 195 -1.11 -2.43 -0.95
CA ARG A 195 0.04 -3.30 -0.72
C ARG A 195 0.03 -4.48 -1.67
N VAL A 196 1.09 -5.28 -1.65
CA VAL A 196 1.18 -6.50 -2.44
C VAL A 196 1.47 -7.69 -1.52
N ILE A 197 0.56 -8.64 -1.42
CA ILE A 197 0.82 -9.92 -0.73
C ILE A 197 1.78 -10.72 -1.62
N ILE A 198 2.91 -11.08 -1.05
CA ILE A 198 4.00 -11.83 -1.70
C ILE A 198 4.34 -13.13 -0.98
N GLY A 199 3.80 -13.35 0.21
CA GLY A 199 4.02 -14.56 0.97
C GLY A 199 2.97 -14.79 2.05
N HIS A 200 2.87 -16.05 2.47
CA HIS A 200 2.04 -16.53 3.56
C HIS A 200 2.82 -17.57 4.34
N ASP A 201 2.84 -17.46 5.67
CA ASP A 201 3.44 -18.43 6.57
C ASP A 201 2.42 -18.85 7.63
N THR A 202 2.13 -20.13 7.72
CA THR A 202 1.26 -20.68 8.76
C THR A 202 1.95 -20.77 10.14
N MET A 203 3.21 -20.39 10.23
CA MET A 203 4.04 -20.52 11.44
C MET A 203 4.08 -21.95 12.00
N GLY A 204 3.77 -22.95 11.17
CA GLY A 204 3.67 -24.34 11.56
C GLY A 204 2.41 -24.70 12.35
N ASP A 205 1.42 -23.82 12.38
CA ASP A 205 0.16 -23.97 13.08
C ASP A 205 -0.97 -24.33 12.10
N SER A 206 -1.90 -25.17 12.54
CA SER A 206 -3.04 -25.61 11.70
C SER A 206 -4.33 -24.84 11.99
N ASN A 207 -4.35 -23.97 13.01
CA ASN A 207 -5.56 -23.25 13.43
C ASN A 207 -5.72 -21.88 12.78
N GLY A 208 -4.72 -21.43 12.03
CA GLY A 208 -4.74 -20.13 11.31
C GLY A 208 -4.59 -18.88 12.19
N MET A 209 -4.52 -19.03 13.50
CA MET A 209 -4.46 -17.89 14.44
C MET A 209 -3.11 -17.17 14.40
N ASN A 210 -2.06 -17.91 14.07
CA ASN A 210 -0.69 -17.41 14.01
C ASN A 210 -0.22 -17.11 12.59
N ASP A 211 -1.08 -17.29 11.59
CA ASP A 211 -0.75 -17.03 10.20
C ASP A 211 -0.30 -15.60 10.00
N VAL A 212 0.75 -15.43 9.21
CA VAL A 212 1.25 -14.12 8.80
C VAL A 212 1.29 -13.98 7.29
N LEU A 213 1.04 -12.77 6.82
CA LEU A 213 1.28 -12.37 5.44
C LEU A 213 2.61 -11.65 5.36
N ILE A 214 3.37 -11.94 4.32
CA ILE A 214 4.52 -11.14 3.93
C ILE A 214 4.06 -10.26 2.79
N VAL A 215 4.21 -8.95 2.96
CA VAL A 215 3.75 -7.96 2.00
C VAL A 215 4.90 -7.08 1.51
N ALA A 216 4.88 -6.72 0.23
CA ALA A 216 5.62 -5.60 -0.29
C ALA A 216 4.77 -4.35 -0.07
N ASP A 217 5.25 -3.44 0.77
CA ASP A 217 4.56 -2.25 1.22
C ASP A 217 5.21 -1.00 0.63
N PRO A 218 4.51 -0.27 -0.26
CA PRO A 218 5.04 0.97 -0.82
C PRO A 218 5.23 2.10 0.19
N TYR A 219 4.61 2.01 1.36
CA TYR A 219 4.76 2.98 2.46
C TYR A 219 5.22 2.28 3.74
N ASP A 220 6.32 1.55 3.63
CA ASP A 220 6.87 0.81 4.75
C ASP A 220 7.54 1.73 5.75
N THR A 221 6.85 1.99 6.85
CA THR A 221 7.32 2.79 7.99
C THR A 221 6.98 2.12 9.33
N THR A 222 6.64 0.83 9.32
CA THR A 222 6.03 0.16 10.48
C THR A 222 6.98 -0.72 11.28
N ASP A 223 8.08 -1.19 10.69
CA ASP A 223 9.00 -2.12 11.35
C ASP A 223 10.40 -1.56 11.63
N HIS A 224 10.58 -0.26 11.52
CA HIS A 224 11.86 0.46 11.69
C HIS A 224 12.94 0.13 10.64
N SER A 225 12.65 -0.64 9.61
CA SER A 225 13.62 -1.07 8.61
C SER A 225 13.41 -0.51 7.21
N HIS A 226 12.36 0.21 6.95
CA HIS A 226 11.96 0.94 5.71
C HIS A 226 12.53 0.33 4.42
N ASP A 227 12.49 -0.99 4.31
CA ASP A 227 13.03 -1.73 3.16
C ASP A 227 11.93 -2.21 2.19
N GLY A 228 10.71 -1.84 2.49
CA GLY A 228 9.54 -2.14 1.68
C GLY A 228 8.93 -3.52 1.95
N TYR A 229 9.41 -4.25 2.96
CA TYR A 229 8.79 -5.50 3.40
C TYR A 229 8.13 -5.31 4.76
N ASN A 230 6.94 -5.88 4.90
CA ASN A 230 6.22 -5.89 6.16
C ASN A 230 5.65 -7.28 6.42
N ILE A 231 5.69 -7.71 7.68
CA ILE A 231 5.13 -8.99 8.13
C ILE A 231 3.95 -8.67 9.03
N ILE A 232 2.76 -9.05 8.62
CA ILE A 232 1.51 -8.71 9.29
C ILE A 232 0.69 -9.95 9.62
N SER A 233 -0.07 -9.92 10.72
CA SER A 233 -1.03 -10.97 11.02
C SER A 233 -2.06 -11.11 9.92
N ALA A 234 -2.22 -12.30 9.36
CA ALA A 234 -3.19 -12.58 8.30
C ALA A 234 -4.63 -12.36 8.78
N THR A 235 -4.94 -12.77 10.02
CA THR A 235 -6.26 -12.57 10.64
C THR A 235 -6.58 -11.09 10.80
N ARG A 236 -5.62 -10.31 11.34
CA ARG A 236 -5.81 -8.87 11.48
C ARG A 236 -6.02 -8.21 10.13
N PHE A 237 -5.22 -8.56 9.13
CA PHE A 237 -5.38 -8.02 7.77
C PHE A 237 -6.78 -8.32 7.23
N TYR A 238 -7.27 -9.56 7.33
CA TYR A 238 -8.58 -9.94 6.82
C TYR A 238 -9.72 -9.09 7.39
N TYR A 239 -9.70 -8.80 8.69
CA TYR A 239 -10.70 -7.95 9.35
C TYR A 239 -10.52 -6.45 9.09
N MET A 240 -9.33 -6.02 8.67
CA MET A 240 -9.01 -4.63 8.31
C MET A 240 -8.98 -4.41 6.78
N TRP A 241 -9.45 -5.40 6.01
CA TRP A 241 -9.45 -5.37 4.57
C TRP A 241 -10.68 -4.62 4.02
N PHE A 242 -10.68 -3.32 4.23
CA PHE A 242 -11.70 -2.40 3.74
C PHE A 242 -11.11 -0.99 3.60
N ASP A 243 -11.81 -0.15 2.86
CA ASP A 243 -11.50 1.27 2.69
C ASP A 243 -12.30 2.13 3.68
N ALA A 244 -11.71 3.17 4.25
CA ALA A 244 -12.36 4.05 5.21
C ALA A 244 -13.18 5.16 4.54
N HIS A 245 -14.03 4.81 3.57
CA HIS A 245 -14.95 5.71 2.88
C HIS A 245 -14.31 6.64 1.82
N LEU A 246 -13.11 6.33 1.34
CA LEU A 246 -12.49 7.08 0.25
C LEU A 246 -13.18 6.80 -1.09
N PHE A 247 -13.69 5.59 -1.29
CA PHE A 247 -14.31 5.15 -2.53
C PHE A 247 -15.81 4.86 -2.39
N ARG A 248 -16.46 4.50 -3.51
CA ARG A 248 -17.87 4.14 -3.55
C ARG A 248 -18.13 2.78 -2.92
N GLU A 249 -19.36 2.52 -2.45
CA GLU A 249 -19.77 1.30 -1.74
C GLU A 249 -19.21 -0.01 -2.31
N LYS A 250 -19.24 -0.17 -3.64
CA LYS A 250 -18.73 -1.38 -4.31
C LYS A 250 -17.21 -1.50 -4.34
N GLU A 251 -16.52 -0.47 -3.92
CA GLU A 251 -15.05 -0.37 -3.92
C GLU A 251 -14.50 -0.16 -2.51
N LYS A 252 -15.28 -0.42 -1.47
CA LYS A 252 -14.87 -0.22 -0.08
C LYS A 252 -14.40 -1.50 0.60
N GLU A 253 -14.97 -2.63 0.24
CA GLU A 253 -14.69 -3.86 0.95
C GLU A 253 -13.83 -4.79 0.13
N ARG A 254 -12.76 -5.29 0.76
CA ARG A 254 -11.92 -6.38 0.28
C ARG A 254 -11.46 -6.19 -1.17
N GLN A 255 -10.96 -5.00 -1.49
CA GLN A 255 -10.42 -4.70 -2.80
C GLN A 255 -9.15 -5.49 -3.05
N TRP A 256 -9.11 -6.14 -4.21
CA TRP A 256 -7.92 -6.83 -4.69
C TRP A 256 -7.82 -6.80 -6.21
N LEU A 257 -6.59 -6.99 -6.68
CA LEU A 257 -6.29 -7.14 -8.09
C LEU A 257 -5.07 -8.04 -8.27
N THR A 258 -5.16 -8.96 -9.22
CA THR A 258 -4.02 -9.69 -9.76
C THR A 258 -3.86 -9.39 -11.24
N ALA A 259 -2.62 -9.34 -11.72
CA ALA A 259 -2.32 -9.08 -13.12
C ALA A 259 -1.14 -9.93 -13.56
N VAL A 260 -1.27 -10.56 -14.73
CA VAL A 260 -0.19 -11.35 -15.34
C VAL A 260 0.06 -10.90 -16.77
N PRO A 261 1.33 -10.87 -17.22
CA PRO A 261 1.67 -10.42 -18.57
C PRO A 261 1.17 -11.41 -19.64
N PRO A 262 1.06 -10.99 -20.90
CA PRO A 262 0.71 -11.87 -22.00
C PRO A 262 1.64 -13.08 -22.08
N GLY A 263 1.06 -14.26 -22.26
CA GLY A 263 1.82 -15.52 -22.36
C GLY A 263 2.36 -16.06 -21.04
N TYR A 264 1.98 -15.49 -19.90
CA TYR A 264 2.35 -16.05 -18.60
C TYR A 264 1.71 -17.42 -18.41
N ASP A 265 2.55 -18.39 -18.09
CA ASP A 265 2.15 -19.78 -17.81
C ASP A 265 2.59 -20.15 -16.39
N SER A 266 1.63 -20.27 -15.48
CA SER A 266 1.86 -20.62 -14.08
C SER A 266 2.48 -22.00 -13.86
N GLY A 267 2.44 -22.88 -14.88
CA GLY A 267 3.06 -24.21 -14.85
C GLY A 267 4.57 -24.20 -15.10
N LYS A 268 5.12 -23.10 -15.62
CA LYS A 268 6.56 -22.92 -15.87
C LYS A 268 7.17 -22.05 -14.76
N LYS A 269 7.46 -22.66 -13.60
CA LYS A 269 8.31 -21.99 -12.60
C LYS A 269 9.68 -21.72 -13.23
N LYS A 270 10.12 -20.45 -13.18
CA LYS A 270 11.50 -20.07 -13.51
C LYS A 270 12.47 -20.59 -12.45
#